data_5b1ae13625c2a44a293c89b9f3a94453
#
_entry.id   5b1ae13625c2a44a293c89b9f3a94453
#
_cell.length_a   1.000
_cell.length_b   1.000
_cell.length_c   1.000
_cell.angle_alpha   90.00
_cell.angle_beta   90.00
_cell.angle_gamma   90.00
#
_symmetry.space_group_name_H-M   'P 1'
#
loop_
_entity.id
_entity.type
_entity.pdbx_description
1 polymer ?
#
loop_
_entity_poly.entity_id
_entity_poly.type
_entity_poly.pdbx_seq_one_letter_code
_entity_poly.pdbx_strand_id
1 'polypeptide(L)'
;MNKIILECDNKKYPNYITGALLHARVSSIIAQNEFNINDKEILSAIESHTVGHGNMSMLEKIIYVSDYLEPTRKIEIANKIREKIFIDFDSAFLEVVLESINFVLSKKQYLSNKTIELYNSLIIKN
;
A
#
# COMPACT_ATOMS: atom_id res chain seq x y z
N MET A 1 9.87 17.52 -8.61
CA MET A 1 8.66 17.03 -7.92
C MET A 1 7.39 17.28 -8.74
N ASN A 2 7.09 18.55 -9.07
CA ASN A 2 5.86 18.88 -9.81
C ASN A 2 5.75 18.20 -11.20
N LYS A 3 6.87 18.06 -11.93
CA LYS A 3 6.88 17.38 -13.23
C LYS A 3 6.53 15.89 -13.11
N ILE A 4 7.04 15.22 -12.08
CA ILE A 4 6.77 13.79 -11.83
C ILE A 4 5.29 13.61 -11.48
N ILE A 5 4.74 14.50 -10.65
CA ILE A 5 3.31 14.47 -10.28
C ILE A 5 2.43 14.69 -11.51
N LEU A 6 2.79 15.64 -12.38
CA LEU A 6 2.06 15.90 -13.62
C LEU A 6 2.12 14.72 -14.59
N GLU A 7 3.28 14.06 -14.71
CA GLU A 7 3.41 12.86 -15.54
C GLU A 7 2.58 11.69 -15.01
N CYS A 8 2.43 11.59 -13.68
CA CYS A 8 1.55 10.60 -13.07
C CYS A 8 0.07 10.93 -13.26
N ASP A 9 -0.29 12.22 -13.18
CA ASP A 9 -1.69 12.68 -13.20
C ASP A 9 -2.36 12.56 -14.59
N ASN A 10 -1.62 12.89 -15.65
CA ASN A 10 -2.26 13.15 -16.94
C ASN A 10 -2.64 11.92 -17.76
N LYS A 11 -2.14 10.72 -17.42
CA LYS A 11 -2.36 9.53 -18.26
C LYS A 11 -2.93 8.31 -17.57
N LYS A 12 -2.87 8.23 -16.24
CA LYS A 12 -3.13 6.99 -15.51
C LYS A 12 -4.04 7.13 -14.29
N TYR A 13 -4.23 8.33 -13.78
CA TYR A 13 -4.97 8.55 -12.54
C TYR A 13 -6.02 9.64 -12.71
N PRO A 14 -7.27 9.37 -12.33
CA PRO A 14 -8.34 10.36 -12.36
C PRO A 14 -8.08 11.53 -11.40
N ASN A 15 -8.69 12.70 -11.69
CA ASN A 15 -8.51 13.94 -10.94
C ASN A 15 -8.86 13.85 -9.44
N TYR A 16 -9.58 12.82 -9.02
CA TYR A 16 -9.95 12.61 -7.62
C TYR A 16 -8.88 11.88 -6.81
N ILE A 17 -7.80 11.42 -7.43
CA ILE A 17 -6.70 10.77 -6.72
C ILE A 17 -5.81 11.85 -6.11
N THR A 18 -5.73 11.86 -4.78
CA THR A 18 -4.99 12.86 -4.00
C THR A 18 -3.51 12.54 -3.92
N GLY A 19 -2.70 13.50 -3.43
CA GLY A 19 -1.28 13.30 -3.16
C GLY A 19 -0.98 12.10 -2.26
N ALA A 20 -1.87 11.78 -1.32
CA ALA A 20 -1.73 10.60 -0.47
C ALA A 20 -1.74 9.28 -1.26
N LEU A 21 -2.54 9.21 -2.33
CA LEU A 21 -2.59 8.02 -3.20
C LEU A 21 -1.47 8.03 -4.25
N LEU A 22 -0.98 9.20 -4.63
CA LEU A 22 0.07 9.35 -5.62
C LEU A 22 1.47 9.17 -5.06
N HIS A 23 1.70 9.39 -3.76
CA HIS A 23 3.06 9.41 -3.19
C HIS A 23 3.81 8.09 -3.42
N ALA A 24 3.15 6.97 -3.37
CA ALA A 24 3.77 5.66 -3.59
C ALA A 24 4.27 5.54 -5.05
N ARG A 25 3.47 5.98 -6.01
CA ARG A 25 3.87 5.99 -7.42
C ARG A 25 5.04 6.95 -7.67
N VAL A 26 4.97 8.15 -7.10
CA VAL A 26 6.05 9.15 -7.19
C VAL A 26 7.32 8.61 -6.55
N SER A 27 7.22 7.97 -5.38
CA SER A 27 8.36 7.37 -4.70
C SER A 27 9.05 6.28 -5.56
N SER A 28 8.29 5.46 -6.25
CA SER A 28 8.82 4.45 -7.16
C SER A 28 9.59 5.10 -8.33
N ILE A 29 9.06 6.16 -8.91
CA ILE A 29 9.72 6.90 -9.99
C ILE A 29 11.02 7.54 -9.50
N ILE A 30 11.02 8.15 -8.32
CA ILE A 30 12.21 8.75 -7.73
C ILE A 30 13.27 7.68 -7.44
N ALA A 31 12.86 6.54 -6.88
CA ALA A 31 13.78 5.43 -6.61
C ALA A 31 14.49 4.98 -7.89
N GLN A 32 13.77 4.89 -9.00
CA GLN A 32 14.35 4.52 -10.28
C GLN A 32 15.27 5.61 -10.84
N ASN A 33 14.81 6.85 -10.88
CA ASN A 33 15.49 7.94 -11.59
C ASN A 33 16.65 8.53 -10.79
N GLU A 34 16.52 8.66 -9.47
CA GLU A 34 17.52 9.34 -8.64
C GLU A 34 18.42 8.37 -7.88
N PHE A 35 17.94 7.16 -7.56
CA PHE A 35 18.72 6.17 -6.82
C PHE A 35 19.13 4.97 -7.67
N ASN A 36 18.85 4.99 -8.98
CA ASN A 36 19.20 3.92 -9.93
C ASN A 36 18.70 2.53 -9.51
N ILE A 37 17.55 2.48 -8.85
CA ILE A 37 16.92 1.21 -8.51
C ILE A 37 16.13 0.74 -9.73
N ASN A 38 16.54 -0.40 -10.30
CA ASN A 38 15.93 -0.97 -11.51
C ASN A 38 15.30 -2.35 -11.26
N ASP A 39 15.42 -2.90 -10.07
CA ASP A 39 14.77 -4.15 -9.70
C ASP A 39 13.24 -3.95 -9.68
N LYS A 40 12.55 -4.70 -10.54
CA LYS A 40 11.11 -4.56 -10.73
C LYS A 40 10.31 -4.93 -9.47
N GLU A 41 10.78 -5.90 -8.70
CA GLU A 41 10.12 -6.31 -7.46
C GLU A 41 10.23 -5.23 -6.39
N ILE A 42 11.39 -4.58 -6.27
CA ILE A 42 11.59 -3.46 -5.34
C ILE A 42 10.70 -2.27 -5.75
N LEU A 43 10.72 -1.90 -7.03
CA LEU A 43 9.90 -0.79 -7.53
C LEU A 43 8.41 -1.07 -7.34
N SER A 44 7.97 -2.29 -7.58
CA SER A 44 6.58 -2.70 -7.35
C SER A 44 6.20 -2.64 -5.88
N ALA A 45 7.09 -3.03 -4.98
CA ALA A 45 6.86 -2.95 -3.53
C ALA A 45 6.70 -1.49 -3.07
N ILE A 46 7.51 -0.58 -3.60
CA ILE A 46 7.39 0.85 -3.31
C ILE A 46 6.05 1.38 -3.86
N GLU A 47 5.71 1.06 -5.10
CA GLU A 47 4.49 1.54 -5.76
C GLU A 47 3.23 1.05 -5.07
N SER A 48 3.22 -0.16 -4.56
CA SER A 48 2.03 -0.80 -3.99
C SER A 48 1.89 -0.70 -2.47
N HIS A 49 2.80 0.01 -1.78
CA HIS A 49 2.79 0.03 -0.31
C HIS A 49 1.59 0.75 0.32
N THR A 50 0.88 1.59 -0.43
CA THR A 50 -0.27 2.35 0.09
C THR A 50 -1.59 1.64 -0.20
N VAL A 51 -1.86 1.29 -1.45
CA VAL A 51 -3.16 0.73 -1.85
C VAL A 51 -3.13 -0.78 -2.10
N GLY A 52 -1.96 -1.36 -2.31
CA GLY A 52 -1.82 -2.76 -2.65
C GLY A 52 -2.36 -3.10 -4.04
N HIS A 53 -2.50 -4.37 -4.32
CA HIS A 53 -3.17 -4.90 -5.52
C HIS A 53 -3.50 -6.38 -5.33
N GLY A 54 -4.23 -6.96 -6.28
CA GLY A 54 -4.78 -8.31 -6.14
C GLY A 54 -3.79 -9.47 -6.23
N ASN A 55 -2.55 -9.22 -6.60
CA ASN A 55 -1.53 -10.27 -6.77
C ASN A 55 -0.17 -9.84 -6.23
N MET A 56 -0.13 -9.48 -4.94
CA MET A 56 1.08 -9.00 -4.29
C MET A 56 2.07 -10.13 -4.02
N SER A 57 3.36 -9.86 -4.31
CA SER A 57 4.46 -10.72 -3.88
C SER A 57 4.63 -10.66 -2.36
N MET A 58 5.41 -11.58 -1.80
CA MET A 58 5.71 -11.55 -0.36
C MET A 58 6.44 -10.26 0.03
N LEU A 59 7.39 -9.79 -0.80
CA LEU A 59 8.09 -8.52 -0.55
C LEU A 59 7.11 -7.35 -0.50
N GLU A 60 6.19 -7.28 -1.46
CA GLU A 60 5.17 -6.23 -1.49
C GLU A 60 4.30 -6.25 -0.22
N LYS A 61 3.89 -7.44 0.22
CA LYS A 61 3.10 -7.61 1.45
C LYS A 61 3.87 -7.18 2.70
N ILE A 62 5.14 -7.55 2.79
CA ILE A 62 6.01 -7.19 3.92
C ILE A 62 6.15 -5.67 4.00
N ILE A 63 6.41 -4.99 2.90
CA ILE A 63 6.54 -3.53 2.88
C ILE A 63 5.22 -2.86 3.24
N TYR A 64 4.11 -3.34 2.71
CA TYR A 64 2.77 -2.84 3.03
C TYR A 64 2.47 -2.92 4.54
N VAL A 65 2.73 -4.06 5.15
CA VAL A 65 2.53 -4.28 6.59
C VAL A 65 3.49 -3.45 7.41
N SER A 66 4.76 -3.38 7.01
CA SER A 66 5.79 -2.62 7.72
C SER A 66 5.46 -1.13 7.78
N ASP A 67 4.93 -0.57 6.71
CA ASP A 67 4.47 0.82 6.68
C ASP A 67 3.34 1.04 7.68
N TYR A 68 2.37 0.14 7.74
CA TYR A 68 1.26 0.23 8.70
C TYR A 68 1.75 0.09 10.14
N LEU A 69 2.68 -0.82 10.41
CA LEU A 69 3.17 -1.16 11.75
C LEU A 69 4.40 -0.34 12.18
N GLU A 70 4.69 0.78 11.52
CA GLU A 70 5.86 1.57 11.88
C GLU A 70 5.82 1.95 13.39
N PRO A 71 7.01 2.03 14.08
CA PRO A 71 7.03 2.05 15.54
C PRO A 71 6.37 3.25 16.21
N THR A 72 6.20 4.38 15.50
CA THR A 72 5.55 5.56 16.07
C THR A 72 4.02 5.43 16.11
N ARG A 73 3.45 4.47 15.39
CA ARG A 73 2.01 4.22 15.41
C ARG A 73 1.63 3.46 16.69
N LYS A 74 1.02 4.18 17.62
CA LYS A 74 0.67 3.67 18.96
C LYS A 74 -0.81 3.31 19.09
N ILE A 75 -1.35 2.60 18.11
CA ILE A 75 -2.74 2.14 18.14
C ILE A 75 -2.76 0.74 18.74
N GLU A 76 -3.68 0.46 19.66
CA GLU A 76 -3.82 -0.86 20.30
C GLU A 76 -3.95 -1.99 19.27
N ILE A 77 -4.72 -1.79 18.21
CA ILE A 77 -4.88 -2.75 17.12
C ILE A 77 -3.54 -3.06 16.46
N ALA A 78 -2.71 -2.04 16.22
CA ALA A 78 -1.37 -2.23 15.65
C ALA A 78 -0.49 -3.09 16.54
N ASN A 79 -0.56 -2.93 17.85
CA ASN A 79 0.19 -3.76 18.80
C ASN A 79 -0.24 -5.24 18.72
N LYS A 80 -1.54 -5.50 18.63
CA LYS A 80 -2.06 -6.87 18.47
C LYS A 80 -1.59 -7.50 17.16
N ILE A 81 -1.56 -6.74 16.09
CA ILE A 81 -1.08 -7.21 14.79
C ILE A 81 0.43 -7.49 14.84
N ARG A 82 1.23 -6.65 15.52
CA ARG A 82 2.67 -6.90 15.71
C ARG A 82 2.94 -8.22 16.39
N GLU A 83 2.15 -8.58 17.38
CA GLU A 83 2.26 -9.87 18.07
C GLU A 83 1.92 -11.03 17.13
N LYS A 84 0.92 -10.87 16.30
CA LYS A 84 0.39 -11.91 15.42
C LYS A 84 1.23 -12.13 14.15
N ILE A 85 1.95 -11.11 13.69
CA ILE A 85 2.61 -11.11 12.37
C ILE A 85 3.60 -12.26 12.20
N PHE A 86 4.27 -12.67 13.27
CA PHE A 86 5.25 -13.77 13.24
C PHE A 86 4.63 -15.15 13.51
N ILE A 87 3.37 -15.18 13.91
CA ILE A 87 2.66 -16.43 14.21
C ILE A 87 1.80 -16.83 13.01
N ASP A 88 1.06 -15.88 12.45
CA ASP A 88 0.15 -16.08 11.33
C ASP A 88 0.16 -14.83 10.44
N PHE A 89 1.11 -14.78 9.52
CA PHE A 89 1.30 -13.63 8.63
C PHE A 89 0.06 -13.34 7.77
N ASP A 90 -0.54 -14.37 7.18
CA ASP A 90 -1.67 -14.17 6.25
C ASP A 90 -2.87 -13.56 6.98
N SER A 91 -3.18 -14.03 8.16
CA SER A 91 -4.25 -13.48 8.98
C SER A 91 -3.95 -12.05 9.44
N ALA A 92 -2.72 -11.79 9.86
CA ALA A 92 -2.28 -10.45 10.24
C ALA A 92 -2.31 -9.49 9.05
N PHE A 93 -1.89 -9.94 7.87
CA PHE A 93 -1.95 -9.14 6.64
C PHE A 93 -3.39 -8.76 6.30
N LEU A 94 -4.32 -9.69 6.38
CA LEU A 94 -5.74 -9.39 6.16
C LEU A 94 -6.26 -8.33 7.14
N GLU A 95 -5.87 -8.43 8.41
CA GLU A 95 -6.26 -7.42 9.41
C GLU A 95 -5.72 -6.03 9.05
N VAL A 96 -4.47 -5.94 8.59
CA VAL A 96 -3.89 -4.65 8.14
C VAL A 96 -4.68 -4.08 6.95
N VAL A 97 -5.02 -4.92 5.99
CA VAL A 97 -5.82 -4.50 4.83
C VAL A 97 -7.19 -3.97 5.28
N LEU A 98 -7.86 -4.68 6.19
CA LEU A 98 -9.15 -4.25 6.74
C LEU A 98 -9.05 -2.92 7.48
N GLU A 99 -8.03 -2.73 8.30
CA GLU A 99 -7.80 -1.47 9.00
C GLU A 99 -7.55 -0.32 8.02
N SER A 100 -6.80 -0.57 6.96
CA SER A 100 -6.56 0.42 5.91
C SER A 100 -7.85 0.83 5.20
N ILE A 101 -8.70 -0.14 4.88
CA ILE A 101 -10.02 0.11 4.25
C ILE A 101 -10.91 0.91 5.21
N ASN A 102 -10.99 0.50 6.47
CA ASN A 102 -11.81 1.17 7.48
C ASN A 102 -11.37 2.62 7.67
N PHE A 103 -10.06 2.88 7.68
CA PHE A 103 -9.53 4.24 7.76
C PHE A 103 -10.00 5.10 6.58
N VAL A 104 -9.87 4.60 5.36
CA VAL A 104 -10.30 5.32 4.15
C VAL A 104 -11.81 5.63 4.21
N LEU A 105 -12.62 4.65 4.61
CA LEU A 105 -14.07 4.83 4.73
C LEU A 105 -14.43 5.82 5.84
N SER A 106 -13.73 5.78 6.98
CA SER A 106 -13.98 6.71 8.09
C SER A 106 -13.71 8.16 7.72
N LYS A 107 -12.76 8.39 6.82
CA LYS A 107 -12.41 9.73 6.30
C LYS A 107 -13.24 10.11 5.08
N LYS A 108 -14.13 9.24 4.60
CA LYS A 108 -14.92 9.46 3.39
C LYS A 108 -14.05 9.80 2.18
N GLN A 109 -12.90 9.15 2.08
CA GLN A 109 -11.95 9.30 0.98
C GLN A 109 -12.20 8.26 -0.11
N TYR A 110 -11.59 8.48 -1.26
CA TYR A 110 -11.66 7.52 -2.36
C TYR A 110 -10.98 6.20 -1.98
N LEU A 111 -11.72 5.11 -2.16
CA LEU A 111 -11.20 3.74 -1.99
C LEU A 111 -10.76 3.21 -3.35
N SER A 112 -9.46 2.96 -3.50
CA SER A 112 -8.89 2.47 -4.75
C SER A 112 -9.47 1.11 -5.15
N ASN A 113 -9.76 0.93 -6.42
CA ASN A 113 -10.16 -0.38 -6.97
C ASN A 113 -9.10 -1.45 -6.72
N LYS A 114 -7.82 -1.09 -6.70
CA LYS A 114 -6.72 -2.00 -6.39
C LYS A 114 -6.81 -2.55 -4.97
N THR A 115 -7.22 -1.72 -4.00
CA THR A 115 -7.43 -2.16 -2.61
C THR A 115 -8.61 -3.13 -2.51
N ILE A 116 -9.67 -2.89 -3.26
CA ILE A 116 -10.83 -3.81 -3.35
C ILE A 116 -10.40 -5.15 -3.93
N GLU A 117 -9.61 -5.14 -5.01
CA GLU A 117 -9.06 -6.36 -5.62
C GLU A 117 -8.18 -7.12 -4.65
N LEU A 118 -7.33 -6.42 -3.89
CA LEU A 118 -6.50 -7.02 -2.85
C LEU A 118 -7.37 -7.73 -1.81
N TYR A 119 -8.35 -7.04 -1.24
CA TYR A 119 -9.24 -7.63 -0.25
C TYR A 119 -9.94 -8.88 -0.80
N ASN A 120 -10.52 -8.77 -1.99
CA ASN A 120 -11.23 -9.88 -2.60
C ASN A 120 -10.31 -11.09 -2.85
N SER A 121 -9.07 -10.85 -3.26
CA SER A 121 -8.09 -11.92 -3.48
C SER A 121 -7.77 -12.69 -2.19
N LEU A 122 -7.73 -11.99 -1.06
CA LEU A 122 -7.46 -12.60 0.24
C LEU A 122 -8.65 -13.42 0.75
N ILE A 123 -9.87 -12.97 0.49
CA ILE A 123 -11.08 -13.66 0.91
C ILE A 123 -11.35 -14.91 0.05
N ILE A 124 -11.14 -14.82 -1.25
CA ILE A 124 -11.38 -15.95 -2.17
C ILE A 124 -10.45 -17.14 -1.88
N LYS A 125 -9.22 -16.89 -1.44
CA LYS A 125 -8.26 -17.96 -1.08
C LYS A 125 -8.62 -18.74 0.18
N ASN A 126 -9.48 -18.18 0.98
CA ASN A 126 -9.97 -18.82 2.20
C ASN A 126 -11.30 -19.53 1.94
#